data_e1f972a53434c74f219eae46f17cbb48
#
_entry.id   e1f972a53434c74f219eae46f17cbb48
#
_cell.length_a   1.000
_cell.length_b   1.000
_cell.length_c   1.000
_cell.angle_alpha   90.00
_cell.angle_beta   90.00
_cell.angle_gamma   90.00
#
_symmetry.space_group_name_H-M   'P 1'
#
loop_
_entity.id
_entity.type
_entity.pdbx_description
1 polymer ?
#
loop_
_entity_poly.entity_id
_entity_poly.type
_entity_poly.pdbx_seq_one_letter_code
_entity_poly.pdbx_strand_id
1 'polypeptide(L)'
;VLATFLLNLRHLIMSTCVMNKMQPTATWLKLLASFGVTDESFALFTTAKDEHSHIAYFFGMITVTYSSWIAGSAIGALASDFLPAILTASFGIALYAMFIGLLVPSIPGNMRLGLLVLLTAVCNTILTQIIPSSWALIVSTLVCTFAGVFFVELDDTSVEDTSEVIV
;
A
#
# COMPACT_ATOMS: atom_id res chain seq x y z
N VAL A 1 2.78 -9.92 18.90
CA VAL A 1 3.06 -11.04 17.98
C VAL A 1 1.96 -11.16 16.93
N LEU A 2 0.67 -11.33 17.31
CA LEU A 2 -0.43 -11.49 16.34
C LEU A 2 -0.61 -10.26 15.45
N ALA A 3 -0.59 -9.06 16.02
CA ALA A 3 -0.68 -7.82 15.26
C ALA A 3 0.46 -7.68 14.24
N THR A 4 1.68 -7.97 14.65
CA THR A 4 2.85 -7.95 13.76
C THR A 4 2.73 -8.98 12.64
N PHE A 5 2.20 -10.17 12.94
CA PHE A 5 1.96 -11.20 11.94
C PHE A 5 0.93 -10.75 10.90
N LEU A 6 -0.20 -10.20 11.32
CA LEU A 6 -1.25 -9.69 10.42
C LEU A 6 -0.76 -8.52 9.55
N LEU A 7 0.03 -7.61 10.12
CA LEU A 7 0.64 -6.53 9.36
C LEU A 7 1.63 -7.06 8.30
N ASN A 8 2.34 -8.13 8.59
CA ASN A 8 3.27 -8.75 7.65
C ASN A 8 2.57 -9.59 6.57
N LEU A 9 1.35 -10.10 6.81
CA LEU A 9 0.56 -10.76 5.76
C LEU A 9 0.30 -9.84 4.57
N ARG A 10 0.17 -8.54 4.80
CA ARG A 10 0.05 -7.52 3.75
C ARG A 10 1.22 -7.60 2.76
N HIS A 11 2.45 -7.74 3.25
CA HIS A 11 3.63 -7.85 2.38
C HIS A 11 3.60 -9.11 1.51
N LEU A 12 3.07 -10.20 2.02
CA LEU A 12 2.91 -11.44 1.26
C LEU A 12 1.93 -11.26 0.10
N ILE A 13 0.79 -10.59 0.35
CA ILE A 13 -0.21 -10.29 -0.68
C ILE A 13 0.38 -9.35 -1.74
N MET A 14 1.00 -8.24 -1.31
CA MET A 14 1.62 -7.29 -2.23
C MET A 14 2.72 -7.94 -3.09
N SER A 15 3.59 -8.76 -2.47
CA SER A 15 4.63 -9.49 -3.20
C SER A 15 4.03 -10.44 -4.23
N THR A 16 2.95 -11.14 -3.90
CA THR A 16 2.25 -12.03 -4.84
C THR A 16 1.66 -11.26 -6.03
N CYS A 17 1.01 -10.11 -5.77
CA CYS A 17 0.48 -9.26 -6.82
C CYS A 17 1.58 -8.74 -7.76
N VAL A 18 2.70 -8.26 -7.21
CA VAL A 18 3.85 -7.80 -7.99
C VAL A 18 4.41 -8.93 -8.85
N MET A 19 4.58 -10.13 -8.28
CA MET A 19 5.08 -11.29 -9.02
C MET A 19 4.14 -11.73 -10.15
N ASN A 20 2.83 -11.63 -9.96
CA ASN A 20 1.85 -11.98 -10.98
C ASN A 20 1.85 -10.99 -12.14
N LYS A 21 2.01 -9.70 -11.85
CA LYS A 21 2.14 -8.66 -12.89
C LYS A 21 3.48 -8.73 -13.63
N MET A 22 4.52 -9.27 -12.98
CA MET A 22 5.86 -9.35 -13.55
C MET A 22 5.91 -10.33 -14.71
N GLN A 23 6.53 -9.92 -15.82
CA GLN A 23 6.73 -10.80 -16.98
C GLN A 23 7.42 -12.13 -16.61
N PRO A 24 7.27 -13.19 -17.40
CA PRO A 24 7.89 -14.49 -17.13
C PRO A 24 9.38 -14.35 -16.86
N THR A 25 9.79 -14.68 -15.65
CA THR A 25 11.15 -14.50 -15.14
C THR A 25 11.52 -15.67 -14.22
N ALA A 26 12.80 -15.94 -14.09
CA ALA A 26 13.30 -17.01 -13.22
C ALA A 26 12.82 -16.83 -11.76
N THR A 27 12.36 -17.89 -11.13
CA THR A 27 11.75 -17.86 -9.79
C THR A 27 12.67 -17.26 -8.74
N TRP A 28 13.98 -17.53 -8.81
CA TRP A 28 14.94 -16.96 -7.85
C TRP A 28 15.04 -15.43 -7.92
N LEU A 29 14.91 -14.85 -9.12
CA LEU A 29 14.87 -13.40 -9.29
C LEU A 29 13.58 -12.81 -8.71
N LYS A 30 12.45 -13.48 -8.86
CA LYS A 30 11.19 -13.09 -8.23
C LYS A 30 11.29 -13.13 -6.70
N LEU A 31 11.94 -14.16 -6.16
CA LEU A 31 12.20 -14.25 -4.71
C LEU A 31 13.07 -13.11 -4.21
N LEU A 32 14.14 -12.75 -4.93
CA LEU A 32 14.95 -11.58 -4.59
C LEU A 32 14.14 -10.28 -4.68
N ALA A 33 13.33 -10.12 -5.72
CA ALA A 33 12.47 -8.95 -5.87
C ALA A 33 11.47 -8.80 -4.71
N SER A 34 10.98 -9.91 -4.15
CA SER A 34 10.02 -9.88 -3.04
C SER A 34 10.56 -9.19 -1.78
N PHE A 35 11.87 -9.22 -1.55
CA PHE A 35 12.49 -8.48 -0.45
C PHE A 35 12.44 -6.97 -0.63
N GLY A 36 12.32 -6.49 -1.86
CA GLY A 36 12.24 -5.06 -2.17
C GLY A 36 10.83 -4.50 -2.26
N VAL A 37 9.81 -5.31 -2.01
CA VAL A 37 8.41 -4.85 -2.07
C VAL A 37 8.12 -4.01 -0.84
N THR A 38 7.79 -2.73 -1.08
CA THR A 38 7.25 -1.78 -0.12
C THR A 38 5.90 -1.26 -0.63
N ASP A 39 5.18 -0.50 0.17
CA ASP A 39 3.89 0.09 -0.25
C ASP A 39 4.06 0.99 -1.48
N GLU A 40 5.13 1.77 -1.50
CA GLU A 40 5.46 2.69 -2.59
C GLU A 40 5.84 1.92 -3.86
N SER A 41 6.72 0.92 -3.74
CA SER A 41 7.14 0.11 -4.89
C SER A 41 5.99 -0.72 -5.46
N PHE A 42 5.10 -1.22 -4.59
CA PHE A 42 3.87 -1.88 -5.00
C PHE A 42 2.94 -0.94 -5.76
N ALA A 43 2.64 0.24 -5.21
CA ALA A 43 1.75 1.21 -5.82
C ALA A 43 2.28 1.66 -7.20
N LEU A 44 3.56 2.00 -7.30
CA LEU A 44 4.18 2.42 -8.55
C LEU A 44 4.22 1.30 -9.59
N PHE A 45 4.59 0.08 -9.19
CA PHE A 45 4.71 -1.03 -10.13
C PHE A 45 3.35 -1.52 -10.62
N THR A 46 2.34 -1.56 -9.75
CA THR A 46 0.99 -2.01 -10.13
C THR A 46 0.27 -1.03 -11.05
N THR A 47 0.55 0.27 -10.91
CA THR A 47 -0.01 1.31 -11.78
C THR A 47 0.82 1.55 -13.05
N ALA A 48 2.04 1.03 -13.12
CA ALA A 48 2.89 1.14 -14.30
C ALA A 48 2.27 0.40 -15.51
N LYS A 49 2.53 0.92 -16.73
CA LYS A 49 2.11 0.28 -17.97
C LYS A 49 2.78 -1.09 -18.12
N ASP A 50 2.14 -1.99 -18.85
CA ASP A 50 2.62 -3.36 -19.04
C ASP A 50 4.03 -3.43 -19.71
N GLU A 51 4.39 -2.44 -20.50
CA GLU A 51 5.74 -2.28 -21.05
C GLU A 51 6.84 -2.20 -19.97
N HIS A 52 6.49 -1.74 -18.76
CA HIS A 52 7.39 -1.60 -17.61
C HIS A 52 7.29 -2.78 -16.62
N SER A 53 6.61 -3.86 -16.98
CA SER A 53 6.47 -5.06 -16.13
C SER A 53 7.71 -5.96 -16.12
N HIS A 54 8.85 -5.47 -16.61
CA HIS A 54 10.11 -6.19 -16.60
C HIS A 54 10.78 -6.16 -15.21
N ILE A 55 11.42 -7.27 -14.87
CA ILE A 55 12.16 -7.38 -13.61
C ILE A 55 13.27 -6.35 -13.46
N ALA A 56 13.93 -5.97 -14.56
CA ALA A 56 14.98 -4.95 -14.55
C ALA A 56 14.44 -3.57 -14.12
N TYR A 57 13.24 -3.21 -14.59
CA TYR A 57 12.55 -1.98 -14.15
C TYR A 57 12.27 -2.01 -12.64
N PHE A 58 11.78 -3.14 -12.14
CA PHE A 58 11.50 -3.30 -10.71
C PHE A 58 12.77 -3.20 -9.85
N PHE A 59 13.86 -3.84 -10.25
CA PHE A 59 15.14 -3.71 -9.55
C PHE A 59 15.72 -2.29 -9.61
N GLY A 60 15.59 -1.60 -10.74
CA GLY A 60 15.95 -0.18 -10.83
C GLY A 60 15.18 0.67 -9.85
N MET A 61 13.86 0.46 -9.76
CA MET A 61 12.99 1.16 -8.83
C MET A 61 13.36 0.88 -7.37
N ILE A 62 13.58 -0.39 -6.99
CA ILE A 62 14.04 -0.76 -5.64
C ILE A 62 15.37 -0.08 -5.32
N THR A 63 16.33 -0.09 -6.23
CA THR A 63 17.65 0.51 -6.00
C THR A 63 17.53 2.00 -5.71
N VAL A 64 16.72 2.72 -6.48
CA VAL A 64 16.47 4.15 -6.25
C VAL A 64 15.77 4.38 -4.91
N THR A 65 14.75 3.59 -4.59
CA THR A 65 14.01 3.72 -3.33
C THR A 65 14.90 3.48 -2.12
N TYR A 66 15.67 2.39 -2.11
CA TYR A 66 16.58 2.09 -1.00
C TYR A 66 17.71 3.11 -0.87
N SER A 67 18.29 3.55 -1.99
CA SER A 67 19.31 4.60 -1.97
C SER A 67 18.76 5.91 -1.40
N SER A 68 17.54 6.27 -1.76
CA SER A 68 16.84 7.43 -1.23
C SER A 68 16.59 7.31 0.29
N TRP A 69 16.21 6.12 0.76
CA TRP A 69 16.00 5.87 2.20
C TRP A 69 17.30 5.99 2.98
N ILE A 70 18.39 5.40 2.48
CA ILE A 70 19.71 5.48 3.12
C ILE A 70 20.18 6.93 3.16
N ALA A 71 20.11 7.63 2.04
CA ALA A 71 20.50 9.04 1.96
C ALA A 71 19.63 9.92 2.85
N GLY A 72 18.31 9.75 2.82
CA GLY A 72 17.38 10.49 3.67
C GLY A 72 17.61 10.26 5.16
N SER A 73 17.87 9.01 5.56
CA SER A 73 18.20 8.66 6.95
C SER A 73 19.52 9.29 7.40
N ALA A 74 20.54 9.24 6.55
CA ALA A 74 21.83 9.85 6.84
C ALA A 74 21.72 11.38 6.98
N ILE A 75 21.03 12.03 6.03
CA ILE A 75 20.80 13.48 6.07
C ILE A 75 19.95 13.85 7.28
N GLY A 76 18.91 13.10 7.58
CA GLY A 76 18.04 13.33 8.74
C GLY A 76 18.80 13.21 10.05
N ALA A 77 19.67 12.20 10.20
CA ALA A 77 20.50 12.01 11.38
C ALA A 77 21.50 13.17 11.56
N LEU A 78 22.14 13.62 10.49
CA LEU A 78 23.08 14.74 10.54
C LEU A 78 22.38 16.09 10.79
N ALA A 79 21.16 16.24 10.29
CA ALA A 79 20.40 17.47 10.45
C ALA A 79 19.63 17.55 11.77
N SER A 80 19.47 16.44 12.50
CA SER A 80 18.60 16.36 13.70
C SER A 80 18.93 17.41 14.75
N ASP A 81 20.22 17.72 14.97
CA ASP A 81 20.69 18.66 15.97
C ASP A 81 20.45 20.13 15.58
N PHE A 82 20.23 20.39 14.29
CA PHE A 82 20.00 21.73 13.74
C PHE A 82 18.52 22.03 13.46
N LEU A 83 17.66 21.00 13.53
CA LEU A 83 16.25 21.18 13.21
C LEU A 83 15.47 21.79 14.38
N PRO A 84 14.71 22.88 14.13
CA PRO A 84 13.75 23.38 15.11
C PRO A 84 12.70 22.34 15.47
N ALA A 85 12.25 22.33 16.72
CA ALA A 85 11.25 21.36 17.22
C ALA A 85 9.96 21.32 16.38
N ILE A 86 9.57 22.45 15.79
CA ILE A 86 8.38 22.53 14.92
C ILE A 86 8.55 21.72 13.63
N LEU A 87 9.73 21.70 13.03
CA LEU A 87 10.02 20.90 11.84
C LEU A 87 10.05 19.42 12.19
N THR A 88 10.67 19.03 13.29
CA THR A 88 10.69 17.65 13.77
C THR A 88 9.27 17.12 14.01
N ALA A 89 8.39 17.92 14.61
CA ALA A 89 6.99 17.57 14.79
C ALA A 89 6.26 17.43 13.43
N SER A 90 6.56 18.31 12.46
CA SER A 90 5.98 18.25 11.12
C SER A 90 6.39 16.99 10.36
N PHE A 91 7.63 16.52 10.49
CA PHE A 91 8.09 15.27 9.88
C PHE A 91 7.38 14.04 10.47
N GLY A 92 6.97 14.08 11.73
CA GLY A 92 6.12 13.04 12.32
C GLY A 92 4.76 12.89 11.62
N ILE A 93 4.24 13.97 11.05
CA ILE A 93 2.97 13.97 10.30
C ILE A 93 3.17 13.57 8.84
N ALA A 94 4.37 13.79 8.28
CA ALA A 94 4.68 13.54 6.87
C ALA A 94 4.41 12.08 6.45
N LEU A 95 4.67 11.11 7.33
CA LEU A 95 4.40 9.70 7.08
C LEU A 95 2.90 9.43 6.82
N TYR A 96 2.03 10.02 7.64
CA TYR A 96 0.57 9.91 7.45
C TYR A 96 0.11 10.60 6.17
N ALA A 97 0.68 11.77 5.86
CA ALA A 97 0.39 12.48 4.62
C ALA A 97 0.80 11.67 3.38
N MET A 98 1.93 10.95 3.44
CA MET A 98 2.38 10.05 2.39
C MET A 98 1.36 8.93 2.13
N PHE A 99 0.86 8.25 3.17
CA PHE A 99 -0.15 7.21 3.01
C PHE A 99 -1.47 7.75 2.44
N ILE A 100 -1.88 8.94 2.86
CA ILE A 100 -3.05 9.62 2.28
C ILE A 100 -2.79 9.92 0.80
N GLY A 101 -1.60 10.42 0.46
CA GLY A 101 -1.20 10.70 -0.92
C GLY A 101 -1.19 9.47 -1.84
N LEU A 102 -0.90 8.29 -1.32
CA LEU A 102 -1.01 7.02 -2.06
C LEU A 102 -2.46 6.55 -2.21
N LEU A 103 -3.29 6.80 -1.21
CA LEU A 103 -4.67 6.34 -1.17
C LEU A 103 -5.60 7.20 -2.03
N VAL A 104 -5.47 8.54 -1.95
CA VAL A 104 -6.38 9.48 -2.61
C VAL A 104 -6.49 9.29 -4.12
N PRO A 105 -5.41 9.05 -4.89
CA PRO A 105 -5.50 8.82 -6.33
C PRO A 105 -6.27 7.55 -6.72
N SER A 106 -6.40 6.60 -5.82
CA SER A 106 -7.13 5.34 -6.06
C SER A 106 -8.66 5.47 -5.89
N ILE A 107 -9.14 6.57 -5.31
CA ILE A 107 -10.56 6.79 -5.00
C ILE A 107 -11.38 7.25 -6.24
N PRO A 108 -10.90 8.17 -7.11
CA PRO A 108 -11.73 8.76 -8.17
C PRO A 108 -12.33 7.76 -9.16
N GLY A 109 -11.69 6.61 -9.34
CA GLY A 109 -12.23 5.52 -10.18
C GLY A 109 -13.17 4.56 -9.45
N ASN A 110 -13.24 4.64 -8.12
CA ASN A 110 -13.98 3.67 -7.30
C ASN A 110 -14.49 4.32 -6.01
N MET A 111 -15.64 4.98 -6.10
CA MET A 111 -16.30 5.63 -4.95
C MET A 111 -16.60 4.64 -3.79
N ARG A 112 -16.79 3.36 -4.09
CA ARG A 112 -17.01 2.31 -3.09
C ARG A 112 -15.76 2.10 -2.24
N LEU A 113 -14.57 2.18 -2.87
CA LEU A 113 -13.30 2.13 -2.14
C LEU A 113 -13.18 3.30 -1.16
N GLY A 114 -13.52 4.52 -1.60
CA GLY A 114 -13.54 5.70 -0.73
C GLY A 114 -14.49 5.56 0.45
N LEU A 115 -15.69 5.02 0.21
CA LEU A 115 -16.66 4.74 1.25
C LEU A 115 -16.15 3.69 2.25
N LEU A 116 -15.52 2.61 1.76
CA LEU A 116 -14.92 1.57 2.58
C LEU A 116 -13.82 2.13 3.49
N VAL A 117 -12.94 2.98 2.94
CA VAL A 117 -11.87 3.64 3.70
C VAL A 117 -12.45 4.52 4.80
N LEU A 118 -13.47 5.32 4.48
CA LEU A 118 -14.16 6.17 5.45
C LEU A 118 -14.81 5.33 6.55
N LEU A 119 -15.50 4.27 6.17
CA LEU A 119 -16.16 3.36 7.11
C LEU A 119 -15.13 2.71 8.05
N THR A 120 -13.98 2.27 7.50
CA THR A 120 -12.89 1.68 8.28
C THR A 120 -12.31 2.69 9.28
N ALA A 121 -12.10 3.93 8.86
CA ALA A 121 -11.60 5.00 9.73
C ALA A 121 -12.57 5.30 10.88
N VAL A 122 -13.86 5.41 10.57
CA VAL A 122 -14.91 5.64 11.60
C VAL A 122 -14.99 4.45 12.56
N CYS A 123 -15.03 3.23 12.04
CA CYS A 123 -15.08 2.00 12.83
C CYS A 123 -13.86 1.91 13.78
N ASN A 124 -12.65 2.16 13.25
CA ASN A 124 -11.44 2.16 14.07
C ASN A 124 -11.50 3.23 15.17
N THR A 125 -11.96 4.44 14.85
CA THR A 125 -12.09 5.53 15.82
C THR A 125 -13.06 5.18 16.95
N ILE A 126 -14.18 4.53 16.65
CA ILE A 126 -15.14 4.09 17.64
C ILE A 126 -14.56 2.95 18.50
N LEU A 127 -13.92 1.97 17.86
CA LEU A 127 -13.33 0.83 18.55
C LEU A 127 -12.21 1.24 19.52
N THR A 128 -11.40 2.24 19.16
CA THR A 128 -10.32 2.72 20.04
C THR A 128 -10.83 3.35 21.34
N GLN A 129 -12.10 3.72 21.42
CA GLN A 129 -12.72 4.20 22.66
C GLN A 129 -13.07 3.06 23.65
N ILE A 130 -13.22 1.83 23.13
CA ILE A 130 -13.73 0.69 23.89
C ILE A 130 -12.61 -0.33 24.14
N ILE A 131 -11.69 -0.50 23.20
CA ILE A 131 -10.67 -1.55 23.18
C ILE A 131 -9.28 -0.89 23.00
N PRO A 132 -8.20 -1.49 23.52
CA PRO A 132 -6.83 -1.00 23.28
C PRO A 132 -6.55 -0.82 21.79
N SER A 133 -5.89 0.27 21.41
CA SER A 133 -5.66 0.69 20.02
C SER A 133 -5.12 -0.41 19.10
N SER A 134 -4.25 -1.29 19.63
CA SER A 134 -3.69 -2.41 18.83
C SER A 134 -4.77 -3.42 18.40
N TRP A 135 -5.72 -3.72 19.28
CA TRP A 135 -6.83 -4.62 18.97
C TRP A 135 -7.90 -3.95 18.12
N ALA A 136 -8.18 -2.68 18.38
CA ALA A 136 -9.12 -1.89 17.59
C ALA A 136 -8.71 -1.85 16.12
N LEU A 137 -7.41 -1.64 15.84
CA LEU A 137 -6.87 -1.63 14.49
C LEU A 137 -7.04 -2.99 13.79
N ILE A 138 -6.72 -4.09 14.48
CA ILE A 138 -6.86 -5.44 13.91
C ILE A 138 -8.32 -5.75 13.60
N VAL A 139 -9.21 -5.53 14.55
CA VAL A 139 -10.63 -5.86 14.40
C VAL A 139 -11.28 -4.99 13.33
N SER A 140 -11.04 -3.68 13.35
CA SER A 140 -11.61 -2.77 12.33
C SER A 140 -11.13 -3.13 10.92
N THR A 141 -9.84 -3.44 10.76
CA THR A 141 -9.28 -3.81 9.47
C THR A 141 -9.88 -5.13 8.97
N LEU A 142 -9.92 -6.18 9.79
CA LEU A 142 -10.47 -7.48 9.39
C LEU A 142 -11.96 -7.40 9.07
N VAL A 143 -12.75 -6.74 9.91
CA VAL A 143 -14.20 -6.60 9.71
C VAL A 143 -14.50 -5.79 8.46
N CYS A 144 -13.84 -4.65 8.27
CA CYS A 144 -14.07 -3.82 7.11
C CYS A 144 -13.51 -4.43 5.82
N THR A 145 -12.40 -5.18 5.88
CA THR A 145 -11.91 -5.91 4.70
C THR A 145 -12.88 -7.01 4.31
N PHE A 146 -13.38 -7.79 5.28
CA PHE A 146 -14.37 -8.83 5.01
C PHE A 146 -15.66 -8.25 4.44
N ALA A 147 -16.17 -7.15 5.00
CA ALA A 147 -17.30 -6.44 4.44
C ALA A 147 -17.00 -5.89 3.04
N GLY A 148 -15.78 -5.37 2.82
CA GLY A 148 -15.34 -4.82 1.54
C GLY A 148 -15.33 -5.83 0.42
N VAL A 149 -14.97 -7.09 0.67
CA VAL A 149 -15.04 -8.17 -0.33
C VAL A 149 -16.47 -8.30 -0.88
N PHE A 150 -17.47 -8.31 -0.01
CA PHE A 150 -18.87 -8.39 -0.45
C PHE A 150 -19.34 -7.15 -1.23
N PHE A 151 -18.81 -5.97 -0.95
CA PHE A 151 -19.20 -4.73 -1.63
C PHE A 151 -18.45 -4.51 -2.96
N VAL A 152 -17.25 -5.05 -3.11
CA VAL A 152 -16.40 -4.87 -4.30
C VAL A 152 -16.67 -5.96 -5.34
N GLU A 153 -16.95 -7.19 -4.92
CA GLU A 153 -17.16 -8.36 -5.81
C GLU A 153 -18.44 -8.24 -6.67
N LEU A 154 -19.34 -7.34 -6.33
CA LEU A 154 -20.57 -7.09 -7.11
C LEU A 154 -20.36 -6.20 -8.34
N ASP A 155 -19.15 -5.68 -8.59
CA ASP A 155 -18.90 -4.72 -9.68
C ASP A 155 -18.07 -5.29 -10.85
N ASP A 156 -17.39 -6.41 -10.67
CA ASP A 156 -16.62 -7.07 -11.74
C ASP A 156 -17.55 -7.68 -12.83
N THR A 157 -18.81 -7.95 -12.50
CA THR A 157 -19.80 -8.42 -13.46
C THR A 157 -20.32 -7.34 -14.41
N SER A 158 -20.07 -6.06 -14.14
CA SER A 158 -20.54 -4.96 -15.00
C SER A 158 -19.54 -4.53 -16.08
N VAL A 159 -18.29 -4.97 -16.00
CA VAL A 159 -17.24 -4.61 -16.97
C VAL A 159 -17.15 -5.61 -18.12
N GLU A 160 -17.55 -6.85 -17.92
CA GLU A 160 -17.57 -7.87 -18.98
C GLU A 160 -18.69 -7.66 -20.00
N ASP A 161 -19.81 -7.04 -19.60
CA ASP A 161 -20.97 -6.85 -20.47
C ASP A 161 -20.83 -5.67 -21.48
N THR A 162 -19.78 -4.85 -21.33
CA THR A 162 -19.53 -3.72 -22.25
C THR A 162 -18.57 -4.07 -23.39
N SER A 163 -17.88 -5.19 -23.32
CA SER A 163 -16.95 -5.63 -24.37
C SER A 163 -17.61 -6.46 -25.49
N GLU A 164 -18.83 -6.95 -25.28
CA GLU A 164 -19.58 -7.72 -26.31
C GLU A 164 -20.49 -6.88 -27.22
N VAL A 165 -20.60 -5.57 -27.00
CA VAL A 165 -21.51 -4.71 -27.81
C VAL A 165 -20.77 -3.97 -28.94
N ILE A 166 -19.46 -4.14 -29.10
CA ILE A 166 -18.72 -3.56 -30.24
C ILE A 166 -18.04 -4.68 -31.05
N VAL A 167 -18.84 -5.43 -31.78
CA VAL A 167 -18.45 -6.18 -32.97
C VAL A 167 -19.41 -5.81 -34.10
#